data_0c7a09253cf6f54d69bd3c05384c73a6
#
_entry.id   0c7a09253cf6f54d69bd3c05384c73a6
#
_cell.length_a   1.000
_cell.length_b   1.000
_cell.length_c   1.000
_cell.angle_alpha   90.00
_cell.angle_beta   90.00
_cell.angle_gamma   90.00
#
_symmetry.space_group_name_H-M   'P 1'
#
loop_
_entity.id
_entity.type
_entity.pdbx_description
1 polymer ?
#
loop_
_entity_poly.entity_id
_entity_poly.type
_entity_poly.pdbx_seq_one_letter_code
_entity_poly.pdbx_strand_id
1 'polypeptide(L)'
;MISYIGGKSRMAKWISGYIPNDIETYVEVFGGAFWVYVNGDVHTRPNLKKVIYNDFNRYMVNLFECCKSPKEFHDFMLDIISQNEDLFYQYKKEEFEDNNVNDVTLGDMNFAMKYAYIVTQVFSGLNPEKSKFINLKGKYKSKFDSFRGRLVNPKFTEKLKLIDTCENMDYSEVIEKYDSPTTYFYVDPPYWKTENYYSLHDFDREDHEKLCMQLKNIEGRFSLSYYDFELLGEWLPESEFTWVRKEFVKAASARKDTKQNKGEELLIMNYKLNRFF
;
A
#
# COMPACT_ATOMS: atom_id res chain seq x y z
N MET A 1 -2.65 -1.53 7.79
CA MET A 1 -3.46 -0.40 8.24
C MET A 1 -4.93 -0.62 7.91
N ILE A 2 -5.36 -0.45 6.70
CA ILE A 2 -6.72 -0.73 6.23
C ILE A 2 -6.71 -1.92 5.26
N SER A 3 -7.89 -2.47 4.94
CA SER A 3 -7.99 -3.44 3.84
C SER A 3 -7.87 -2.70 2.52
N TYR A 4 -6.96 -3.12 1.67
CA TYR A 4 -6.72 -2.54 0.34
C TYR A 4 -6.42 -3.67 -0.65
N ILE A 5 -6.81 -3.48 -1.93
CA ILE A 5 -6.56 -4.47 -2.98
C ILE A 5 -5.07 -4.67 -3.13
N GLY A 6 -4.64 -5.89 -3.37
CA GLY A 6 -3.22 -6.20 -3.54
C GLY A 6 -2.39 -6.11 -2.26
N GLY A 7 -3.02 -5.72 -1.12
CA GLY A 7 -2.30 -5.42 0.11
C GLY A 7 -1.41 -6.56 0.62
N LYS A 8 -0.15 -6.28 0.81
CA LYS A 8 0.94 -7.22 1.13
C LYS A 8 1.04 -7.62 2.61
N SER A 9 -0.03 -7.44 3.41
CA SER A 9 0.06 -7.65 4.87
C SER A 9 0.61 -9.03 5.30
N ARG A 10 0.31 -10.08 4.53
CA ARG A 10 0.81 -11.45 4.77
C ARG A 10 2.22 -11.69 4.25
N MET A 11 2.63 -10.91 3.25
CA MET A 11 3.93 -11.02 2.59
C MET A 11 4.96 -10.06 3.15
N ALA A 12 4.52 -9.05 3.91
CA ALA A 12 5.34 -7.94 4.38
C ALA A 12 6.65 -8.38 5.06
N LYS A 13 6.60 -9.36 5.97
CA LYS A 13 7.79 -9.88 6.64
C LYS A 13 8.75 -10.61 5.70
N TRP A 14 8.21 -11.32 4.71
CA TRP A 14 9.04 -11.97 3.70
C TRP A 14 9.70 -10.94 2.81
N ILE A 15 8.95 -9.96 2.30
CA ILE A 15 9.47 -8.88 1.47
C ILE A 15 10.53 -8.07 2.24
N SER A 16 10.22 -7.67 3.47
CA SER A 16 11.14 -6.87 4.28
C SER A 16 12.44 -7.61 4.65
N GLY A 17 12.42 -8.94 4.65
CA GLY A 17 13.63 -9.75 4.85
C GLY A 17 14.70 -9.54 3.79
N TYR A 18 14.31 -9.04 2.61
CA TYR A 18 15.24 -8.72 1.52
C TYR A 18 15.72 -7.27 1.54
N ILE A 19 15.08 -6.37 2.30
CA ILE A 19 15.48 -4.96 2.38
C ILE A 19 16.85 -4.84 3.05
N PRO A 20 17.84 -4.22 2.41
CA PRO A 20 19.17 -4.03 2.99
C PRO A 20 19.15 -3.23 4.29
N ASN A 21 20.14 -3.45 5.16
CA ASN A 21 20.22 -2.76 6.45
C ASN A 21 20.90 -1.38 6.37
N ASP A 22 21.59 -1.10 5.29
CA ASP A 22 22.41 0.11 5.09
C ASP A 22 21.68 1.23 4.32
N ILE A 23 20.36 1.13 4.20
CA ILE A 23 19.53 2.18 3.58
C ILE A 23 19.33 3.35 4.55
N GLU A 24 19.31 4.57 4.01
CA GLU A 24 19.00 5.80 4.75
C GLU A 24 17.60 6.33 4.45
N THR A 25 17.11 6.10 3.25
CA THR A 25 15.76 6.50 2.82
C THR A 25 14.99 5.28 2.33
N TYR A 26 13.76 5.13 2.82
CA TYR A 26 12.80 4.12 2.38
C TYR A 26 11.63 4.81 1.68
N VAL A 27 11.30 4.37 0.48
CA VAL A 27 10.18 4.90 -0.32
C VAL A 27 9.25 3.75 -0.73
N GLU A 28 7.97 3.79 -0.37
CA GLU A 28 6.93 2.99 -1.03
C GLU A 28 6.33 3.81 -2.17
N VAL A 29 6.62 3.42 -3.41
CA VAL A 29 6.25 4.16 -4.64
C VAL A 29 4.75 4.06 -4.92
N PHE A 30 4.16 2.89 -4.71
CA PHE A 30 2.73 2.60 -4.77
C PHE A 30 2.29 2.16 -3.36
N GLY A 31 2.12 3.12 -2.48
CA GLY A 31 2.04 2.89 -1.04
C GLY A 31 0.82 2.07 -0.59
N GLY A 32 -0.33 2.28 -1.22
CA GLY A 32 -1.56 1.58 -0.87
C GLY A 32 -1.79 1.58 0.65
N ALA A 33 -2.00 0.41 1.25
CA ALA A 33 -2.20 0.29 2.69
C ALA A 33 -0.90 0.27 3.53
N PHE A 34 0.25 0.53 2.94
CA PHE A 34 1.57 0.67 3.57
C PHE A 34 2.01 -0.55 4.39
N TRP A 35 1.62 -1.73 3.93
CA TRP A 35 1.78 -2.94 4.72
C TRP A 35 3.23 -3.43 4.81
N VAL A 36 4.06 -3.19 3.79
CA VAL A 36 5.46 -3.64 3.83
C VAL A 36 6.23 -2.86 4.89
N TYR A 37 6.07 -1.55 4.92
CA TYR A 37 6.65 -0.72 5.98
C TYR A 37 6.14 -1.12 7.38
N VAL A 38 4.80 -1.16 7.55
CA VAL A 38 4.17 -1.33 8.87
C VAL A 38 4.37 -2.74 9.43
N ASN A 39 4.14 -3.79 8.65
CA ASN A 39 4.24 -5.17 9.13
C ASN A 39 5.61 -5.81 8.93
N GLY A 40 6.43 -5.23 8.05
CA GLY A 40 7.79 -5.67 7.78
C GLY A 40 8.82 -5.13 8.77
N ASP A 41 8.40 -4.29 9.70
CA ASP A 41 9.28 -3.66 10.70
C ASP A 41 10.46 -2.88 10.08
N VAL A 42 10.24 -2.25 8.91
CA VAL A 42 11.28 -1.53 8.16
C VAL A 42 11.92 -0.40 8.98
N HIS A 43 11.14 0.23 9.86
CA HIS A 43 11.60 1.29 10.78
C HIS A 43 12.76 0.86 11.69
N THR A 44 13.04 -0.44 11.81
CA THR A 44 14.14 -0.96 12.64
C THR A 44 15.47 -1.01 11.90
N ARG A 45 15.54 -0.60 10.63
CA ARG A 45 16.81 -0.54 9.90
C ARG A 45 17.75 0.48 10.54
N PRO A 46 19.00 0.09 10.88
CA PRO A 46 19.86 0.88 11.77
C PRO A 46 20.26 2.24 11.21
N ASN A 47 20.30 2.37 9.87
CA ASN A 47 20.71 3.61 9.21
C ASN A 47 19.52 4.41 8.65
N LEU A 48 18.28 3.92 8.82
CA LEU A 48 17.09 4.57 8.28
C LEU A 48 16.85 5.94 8.91
N LYS A 49 16.79 6.97 8.09
CA LYS A 49 16.60 8.38 8.48
C LYS A 49 15.30 8.94 7.94
N LYS A 50 14.82 8.45 6.78
CA LYS A 50 13.62 8.98 6.11
C LYS A 50 12.70 7.86 5.65
N VAL A 51 11.41 8.06 5.82
CA VAL A 51 10.34 7.18 5.37
C VAL A 51 9.36 7.99 4.53
N ILE A 52 9.26 7.65 3.25
CA ILE A 52 8.41 8.33 2.28
C ILE A 52 7.29 7.39 1.87
N TYR A 53 6.08 7.86 2.03
CA TYR A 53 4.88 7.25 1.50
C TYR A 53 4.47 7.97 0.23
N ASN A 54 4.25 7.28 -0.87
CA ASN A 54 3.66 7.85 -2.07
C ASN A 54 2.49 6.98 -2.56
N ASP A 55 1.45 7.62 -3.04
CA ASP A 55 0.37 6.95 -3.76
C ASP A 55 -0.27 7.94 -4.74
N PHE A 56 -0.71 7.45 -5.89
CA PHE A 56 -1.46 8.26 -6.85
C PHE A 56 -2.85 8.62 -6.32
N ASN A 57 -3.44 7.77 -5.48
CA ASN A 57 -4.73 8.00 -4.84
C ASN A 57 -4.62 9.03 -3.72
N ARG A 58 -5.04 10.27 -3.99
CA ARG A 58 -4.98 11.40 -3.05
C ARG A 58 -5.74 11.14 -1.74
N TYR A 59 -6.83 10.36 -1.76
CA TYR A 59 -7.53 9.98 -0.53
C TYR A 59 -6.63 9.11 0.38
N MET A 60 -5.86 8.20 -0.21
CA MET A 60 -4.89 7.38 0.53
C MET A 60 -3.77 8.23 1.11
N VAL A 61 -3.25 9.17 0.32
CA VAL A 61 -2.20 10.10 0.76
C VAL A 61 -2.67 10.94 1.93
N ASN A 62 -3.88 11.54 1.82
CA ASN A 62 -4.48 12.31 2.93
C ASN A 62 -4.69 11.45 4.18
N LEU A 63 -5.15 10.19 4.00
CA LEU A 63 -5.31 9.27 5.12
C LEU A 63 -3.99 9.02 5.87
N PHE A 64 -2.89 8.78 5.13
CA PHE A 64 -1.60 8.54 5.76
C PHE A 64 -0.97 9.83 6.31
N GLU A 65 -1.21 10.99 5.71
CA GLU A 65 -0.82 12.28 6.30
C GLU A 65 -1.48 12.49 7.66
N CYS A 66 -2.80 12.23 7.79
CA CYS A 66 -3.50 12.26 9.08
C CYS A 66 -2.98 11.19 10.06
N CYS A 67 -2.57 10.02 9.56
CA CYS A 67 -2.00 8.96 10.39
C CYS A 67 -0.64 9.32 11.02
N LYS A 68 0.06 10.35 10.56
CA LYS A 68 1.30 10.86 11.19
C LYS A 68 1.03 11.44 12.58
N SER A 69 -0.19 11.94 12.83
CA SER A 69 -0.70 12.35 14.15
C SER A 69 -1.71 11.33 14.70
N PRO A 70 -1.29 10.09 15.00
CA PRO A 70 -2.22 8.97 15.14
C PRO A 70 -3.15 9.10 16.34
N LYS A 71 -2.70 9.71 17.44
CA LYS A 71 -3.56 9.93 18.61
C LYS A 71 -4.62 10.98 18.31
N GLU A 72 -4.24 12.10 17.72
CA GLU A 72 -5.17 13.18 17.36
C GLU A 72 -6.21 12.70 16.37
N PHE A 73 -5.79 11.96 15.35
CA PHE A 73 -6.70 11.38 14.37
C PHE A 73 -7.62 10.30 14.97
N HIS A 74 -7.14 9.51 15.92
CA HIS A 74 -7.98 8.59 16.68
C HIS A 74 -9.05 9.35 17.47
N ASP A 75 -8.64 10.39 18.20
CA ASP A 75 -9.53 11.16 19.08
C ASP A 75 -10.61 11.88 18.26
N PHE A 76 -10.27 12.36 17.05
CA PHE A 76 -11.23 12.92 16.09
C PHE A 76 -12.36 11.96 15.69
N MET A 77 -12.10 10.65 15.72
CA MET A 77 -13.05 9.63 15.32
C MET A 77 -13.84 8.98 16.47
N LEU A 78 -13.64 9.39 17.72
CA LEU A 78 -14.17 8.68 18.89
C LEU A 78 -15.70 8.51 18.86
N ASP A 79 -16.42 9.54 18.45
CA ASP A 79 -17.89 9.58 18.45
C ASP A 79 -18.52 8.96 17.19
N ILE A 80 -17.71 8.50 16.23
CA ILE A 80 -18.22 7.92 14.99
C ILE A 80 -18.72 6.49 15.24
N ILE A 81 -20.03 6.29 15.01
CA ILE A 81 -20.68 4.97 15.15
C ILE A 81 -20.25 4.08 13.99
N SER A 82 -19.54 3.00 14.30
CA SER A 82 -19.17 1.99 13.29
C SER A 82 -20.37 1.13 12.87
N GLN A 83 -20.33 0.56 11.66
CA GLN A 83 -21.36 -0.31 11.11
C GLN A 83 -22.76 0.34 10.99
N ASN A 84 -22.80 1.62 10.62
CA ASN A 84 -24.02 2.35 10.31
C ASN A 84 -24.14 2.54 8.79
N GLU A 85 -25.18 1.95 8.18
CA GLU A 85 -25.40 1.96 6.73
C GLU A 85 -25.80 3.35 6.21
N ASP A 86 -26.63 4.09 6.93
CA ASP A 86 -27.05 5.43 6.54
C ASP A 86 -25.84 6.37 6.53
N LEU A 87 -25.02 6.31 7.57
CA LEU A 87 -23.78 7.08 7.66
C LEU A 87 -22.78 6.72 6.56
N PHE A 88 -22.70 5.43 6.20
CA PHE A 88 -21.86 4.98 5.08
C PHE A 88 -22.27 5.63 3.76
N TYR A 89 -23.55 5.64 3.42
CA TYR A 89 -24.04 6.24 2.18
C TYR A 89 -23.98 7.76 2.22
N GLN A 90 -24.20 8.38 3.37
CA GLN A 90 -23.98 9.81 3.55
C GLN A 90 -22.52 10.20 3.25
N TYR A 91 -21.56 9.55 3.91
CA TYR A 91 -20.14 9.82 3.70
C TYR A 91 -19.71 9.52 2.26
N LYS A 92 -20.23 8.45 1.67
CA LYS A 92 -19.93 8.10 0.28
C LYS A 92 -20.38 9.19 -0.70
N LYS A 93 -21.56 9.75 -0.49
CA LYS A 93 -22.06 10.88 -1.29
C LYS A 93 -21.16 12.10 -1.10
N GLU A 94 -20.88 12.48 0.13
CA GLU A 94 -20.04 13.63 0.44
C GLU A 94 -18.62 13.51 -0.14
N GLU A 95 -18.02 12.31 -0.13
CA GLU A 95 -16.65 12.09 -0.61
C GLU A 95 -16.53 12.01 -2.13
N PHE A 96 -17.47 11.36 -2.81
CA PHE A 96 -17.30 10.98 -4.21
C PHE A 96 -18.29 11.65 -5.17
N GLU A 97 -19.40 12.23 -4.68
CA GLU A 97 -20.39 12.90 -5.52
C GLU A 97 -20.38 14.42 -5.32
N ASP A 98 -20.28 14.88 -4.06
CA ASP A 98 -20.33 16.31 -3.73
C ASP A 98 -18.96 16.98 -3.79
N ASN A 99 -17.85 16.21 -3.75
CA ASN A 99 -16.49 16.72 -3.76
C ASN A 99 -15.64 16.10 -4.87
N ASN A 100 -14.58 16.81 -5.26
CA ASN A 100 -13.57 16.31 -6.17
C ASN A 100 -12.32 15.90 -5.38
N VAL A 101 -11.72 14.76 -5.76
CA VAL A 101 -10.48 14.27 -5.14
C VAL A 101 -9.35 15.31 -5.14
N ASN A 102 -9.31 16.17 -6.15
CA ASN A 102 -8.30 17.21 -6.27
C ASN A 102 -8.48 18.36 -5.25
N ASP A 103 -9.68 18.49 -4.68
CA ASP A 103 -9.99 19.52 -3.68
C ASP A 103 -9.60 19.08 -2.25
N VAL A 104 -9.22 17.82 -2.08
CA VAL A 104 -8.79 17.27 -0.78
C VAL A 104 -7.46 17.91 -0.38
N THR A 105 -7.47 18.69 0.70
CA THR A 105 -6.25 19.22 1.32
C THR A 105 -5.59 18.12 2.15
N LEU A 106 -4.27 17.93 1.98
CA LEU A 106 -3.54 16.95 2.79
C LEU A 106 -3.53 17.35 4.27
N GLY A 107 -3.85 16.43 5.13
CA GLY A 107 -4.03 16.64 6.57
C GLY A 107 -5.48 16.93 6.98
N ASP A 108 -6.42 16.96 6.04
CA ASP A 108 -7.85 17.09 6.36
C ASP A 108 -8.38 15.80 7.00
N MET A 109 -8.55 15.83 8.32
CA MET A 109 -9.01 14.70 9.11
C MET A 109 -10.45 14.30 8.82
N ASN A 110 -11.30 15.24 8.38
CA ASN A 110 -12.70 14.94 8.07
C ASN A 110 -12.79 14.06 6.80
N PHE A 111 -12.08 14.46 5.72
CA PHE A 111 -11.96 13.63 4.52
C PHE A 111 -11.29 12.28 4.83
N ALA A 112 -10.19 12.29 5.56
CA ALA A 112 -9.47 11.05 5.92
C ALA A 112 -10.35 10.08 6.72
N MET A 113 -11.14 10.58 7.66
CA MET A 113 -12.08 9.80 8.46
C MET A 113 -13.19 9.19 7.61
N LYS A 114 -13.85 9.98 6.76
CA LYS A 114 -14.91 9.50 5.87
C LYS A 114 -14.39 8.43 4.92
N TYR A 115 -13.24 8.68 4.29
CA TYR A 115 -12.60 7.71 3.42
C TYR A 115 -12.25 6.41 4.15
N ALA A 116 -11.62 6.50 5.34
CA ALA A 116 -11.33 5.33 6.18
C ALA A 116 -12.60 4.55 6.57
N TYR A 117 -13.67 5.28 6.89
CA TYR A 117 -14.98 4.68 7.20
C TYR A 117 -15.51 3.87 6.02
N ILE A 118 -15.50 4.44 4.80
CA ILE A 118 -16.01 3.79 3.59
C ILE A 118 -15.16 2.56 3.25
N VAL A 119 -13.84 2.70 3.10
CA VAL A 119 -12.97 1.59 2.64
C VAL A 119 -12.90 0.42 3.63
N THR A 120 -13.15 0.67 4.90
CA THR A 120 -13.18 -0.39 5.92
C THR A 120 -14.49 -1.16 5.92
N GLN A 121 -15.55 -0.66 5.29
CA GLN A 121 -16.88 -1.27 5.29
C GLN A 121 -17.31 -1.78 3.90
N VAL A 122 -16.40 -1.85 2.95
CA VAL A 122 -16.59 -2.50 1.65
C VAL A 122 -15.81 -3.80 1.54
N PHE A 123 -16.16 -4.63 0.56
CA PHE A 123 -15.45 -5.89 0.34
C PHE A 123 -14.02 -5.63 -0.17
N SER A 124 -13.03 -6.08 0.58
CA SER A 124 -11.59 -5.99 0.24
C SER A 124 -11.05 -4.59 -0.06
N GLY A 125 -11.78 -3.52 0.25
CA GLY A 125 -11.40 -2.15 -0.12
C GLY A 125 -11.50 -1.86 -1.63
N LEU A 126 -12.18 -2.73 -2.37
CA LEU A 126 -12.40 -2.61 -3.82
C LEU A 126 -13.31 -1.43 -4.13
N ASN A 127 -12.86 -0.55 -5.03
CA ASN A 127 -13.66 0.48 -5.68
C ASN A 127 -14.71 1.11 -4.73
N PRO A 128 -14.30 1.86 -3.71
CA PRO A 128 -15.20 2.33 -2.66
C PRO A 128 -16.37 3.16 -3.23
N GLU A 129 -16.13 3.90 -4.33
CA GLU A 129 -17.14 4.67 -5.06
C GLU A 129 -18.31 3.82 -5.56
N LYS A 130 -18.03 2.60 -6.07
CA LYS A 130 -19.02 1.69 -6.66
C LYS A 130 -19.51 0.62 -5.70
N SER A 131 -18.84 0.45 -4.57
CA SER A 131 -19.11 -0.63 -3.62
C SER A 131 -20.32 -0.33 -2.73
N LYS A 132 -20.94 -1.42 -2.24
CA LYS A 132 -22.06 -1.37 -1.29
C LYS A 132 -21.55 -1.61 0.12
N PHE A 133 -22.31 -1.09 1.10
CA PHE A 133 -22.08 -1.35 2.50
C PHE A 133 -22.12 -2.85 2.81
N ILE A 134 -21.17 -3.32 3.63
CA ILE A 134 -21.16 -4.69 4.15
C ILE A 134 -21.40 -4.66 5.66
N ASN A 135 -22.54 -5.14 6.06
CA ASN A 135 -22.84 -5.35 7.46
C ASN A 135 -22.19 -6.66 7.94
N LEU A 136 -21.15 -6.53 8.74
CA LEU A 136 -20.50 -7.66 9.41
C LEU A 136 -21.32 -8.02 10.66
N LYS A 137 -22.37 -8.85 10.51
CA LYS A 137 -23.17 -9.35 11.64
C LYS A 137 -22.36 -10.32 12.50
N GLY A 138 -22.47 -10.20 13.82
CA GLY A 138 -21.99 -11.20 14.78
C GLY A 138 -20.58 -10.94 15.34
N LYS A 139 -19.77 -12.00 15.47
CA LYS A 139 -18.49 -12.03 16.21
C LYS A 139 -17.34 -11.20 15.64
N TYR A 140 -17.51 -10.59 14.48
CA TYR A 140 -16.44 -9.82 13.84
C TYR A 140 -16.49 -8.38 14.30
N LYS A 141 -15.37 -7.89 14.87
CA LYS A 141 -15.17 -6.47 15.12
C LYS A 141 -15.27 -5.69 13.81
N SER A 142 -15.89 -4.53 13.85
CA SER A 142 -15.85 -3.58 12.76
C SER A 142 -14.40 -3.37 12.30
N LYS A 143 -14.18 -3.37 10.99
CA LYS A 143 -12.86 -3.05 10.45
C LYS A 143 -12.49 -1.58 10.72
N PHE A 144 -13.49 -0.69 10.80
CA PHE A 144 -13.28 0.71 11.18
C PHE A 144 -12.80 0.81 12.64
N ASP A 145 -13.43 0.08 13.59
CA ASP A 145 -12.94 0.01 14.98
C ASP A 145 -11.53 -0.58 15.06
N SER A 146 -11.27 -1.58 14.23
CA SER A 146 -9.94 -2.16 14.16
C SER A 146 -8.90 -1.16 13.61
N PHE A 147 -9.28 -0.30 12.67
CA PHE A 147 -8.43 0.78 12.17
C PHE A 147 -8.17 1.80 13.27
N ARG A 148 -9.22 2.34 13.92
CA ARG A 148 -9.09 3.27 15.06
C ARG A 148 -8.17 2.72 16.15
N GLY A 149 -8.39 1.47 16.55
CA GLY A 149 -7.58 0.82 17.58
C GLY A 149 -6.10 0.68 17.21
N ARG A 150 -5.75 0.60 15.92
CA ARG A 150 -4.35 0.61 15.48
C ARG A 150 -3.68 1.96 15.68
N LEU A 151 -4.40 3.06 15.54
CA LEU A 151 -3.84 4.41 15.70
C LEU A 151 -3.35 4.69 17.13
N VAL A 152 -3.88 3.98 18.12
CA VAL A 152 -3.46 4.11 19.53
C VAL A 152 -2.68 2.89 20.05
N ASN A 153 -2.46 1.89 19.21
CA ASN A 153 -1.64 0.74 19.58
C ASN A 153 -0.16 1.08 19.36
N PRO A 154 0.70 1.02 20.41
CA PRO A 154 2.11 1.39 20.32
C PRO A 154 2.86 0.75 19.16
N LYS A 155 2.53 -0.52 18.83
CA LYS A 155 3.12 -1.26 17.71
C LYS A 155 2.94 -0.56 16.35
N PHE A 156 1.88 0.22 16.18
CA PHE A 156 1.60 0.96 14.94
C PHE A 156 1.95 2.44 15.09
N THR A 157 1.63 3.02 16.24
CA THR A 157 1.78 4.45 16.53
C THR A 157 3.22 4.93 16.33
N GLU A 158 4.20 4.17 16.83
CA GLU A 158 5.62 4.50 16.68
C GLU A 158 6.03 4.57 15.20
N LYS A 159 5.58 3.61 14.41
CA LYS A 159 5.89 3.55 12.96
C LYS A 159 5.25 4.68 12.18
N LEU A 160 4.00 4.99 12.49
CA LEU A 160 3.24 6.05 11.80
C LEU A 160 3.86 7.43 12.03
N LYS A 161 4.36 7.69 13.23
CA LYS A 161 5.07 8.94 13.58
C LYS A 161 6.41 9.10 12.87
N LEU A 162 6.99 8.03 12.35
CA LEU A 162 8.26 8.04 11.63
C LEU A 162 8.08 8.27 10.12
N ILE A 163 6.86 8.43 9.63
CA ILE A 163 6.61 8.84 8.25
C ILE A 163 7.01 10.31 8.11
N ASP A 164 8.03 10.57 7.31
CA ASP A 164 8.52 11.95 7.08
C ASP A 164 7.59 12.69 6.13
N THR A 165 7.28 12.08 4.99
CA THR A 165 6.52 12.74 3.92
C THR A 165 5.51 11.78 3.30
N CYS A 166 4.30 12.30 3.05
CA CYS A 166 3.31 11.67 2.21
C CYS A 166 3.24 12.46 0.88
N GLU A 167 3.62 11.81 -0.20
CA GLU A 167 3.63 12.37 -1.54
C GLU A 167 2.39 11.91 -2.32
N ASN A 168 1.88 12.79 -3.19
CA ASN A 168 0.83 12.45 -4.14
C ASN A 168 1.36 12.74 -5.55
N MET A 169 2.32 11.94 -5.97
CA MET A 169 3.06 12.11 -7.21
C MET A 169 2.89 10.88 -8.10
N ASP A 170 3.11 11.08 -9.39
CA ASP A 170 3.32 9.96 -10.30
C ASP A 170 4.53 9.13 -9.85
N TYR A 171 4.50 7.81 -10.16
CA TYR A 171 5.58 6.90 -9.77
C TYR A 171 6.94 7.34 -10.33
N SER A 172 6.96 7.87 -11.55
CA SER A 172 8.20 8.31 -12.21
C SER A 172 8.81 9.51 -11.51
N GLU A 173 7.97 10.46 -11.11
CA GLU A 173 8.39 11.68 -10.41
C GLU A 173 8.93 11.38 -9.00
N VAL A 174 8.26 10.50 -8.24
CA VAL A 174 8.72 10.16 -6.90
C VAL A 174 10.02 9.34 -6.92
N ILE A 175 10.20 8.46 -7.91
CA ILE A 175 11.46 7.74 -8.10
C ILE A 175 12.57 8.72 -8.41
N GLU A 176 12.41 9.63 -9.39
CA GLU A 176 13.40 10.64 -9.75
C GLU A 176 13.75 11.56 -8.57
N LYS A 177 12.74 12.01 -7.81
CA LYS A 177 12.91 12.93 -6.68
C LYS A 177 13.76 12.35 -5.54
N TYR A 178 13.62 11.06 -5.28
CA TYR A 178 14.27 10.42 -4.13
C TYR A 178 15.42 9.48 -4.50
N ASP A 179 15.78 9.38 -5.80
CA ASP A 179 16.87 8.50 -6.23
C ASP A 179 18.21 8.95 -5.66
N SER A 180 18.87 8.03 -4.99
CA SER A 180 20.23 8.18 -4.46
C SER A 180 20.82 6.81 -4.10
N PRO A 181 22.16 6.68 -3.97
CA PRO A 181 22.79 5.41 -3.61
C PRO A 181 22.35 4.82 -2.25
N THR A 182 21.77 5.63 -1.35
CA THR A 182 21.31 5.20 -0.03
C THR A 182 19.78 5.06 0.06
N THR A 183 19.07 5.28 -1.05
CA THR A 183 17.61 5.11 -1.13
C THR A 183 17.24 3.67 -1.48
N TYR A 184 16.18 3.20 -0.87
CA TYR A 184 15.53 1.94 -1.21
C TYR A 184 14.07 2.18 -1.59
N PHE A 185 13.71 1.71 -2.78
CA PHE A 185 12.35 1.78 -3.30
C PHE A 185 11.66 0.41 -3.17
N TYR A 186 10.53 0.37 -2.48
CA TYR A 186 9.58 -0.73 -2.61
C TYR A 186 8.52 -0.36 -3.66
N VAL A 187 8.40 -1.19 -4.66
CA VAL A 187 7.58 -0.95 -5.85
C VAL A 187 6.55 -2.06 -6.01
N ASP A 188 5.27 -1.75 -5.90
CA ASP A 188 4.14 -2.69 -5.97
C ASP A 188 3.04 -2.11 -6.87
N PRO A 189 3.30 -2.01 -8.20
CA PRO A 189 2.40 -1.38 -9.15
C PRO A 189 1.12 -2.22 -9.35
N PRO A 190 0.09 -1.68 -10.02
CA PRO A 190 -0.98 -2.50 -10.58
C PRO A 190 -0.39 -3.65 -11.40
N TYR A 191 -0.86 -4.88 -11.18
CA TYR A 191 -0.26 -6.03 -11.85
C TYR A 191 -0.79 -6.20 -13.26
N TRP A 192 0.07 -6.68 -14.14
CA TRP A 192 -0.23 -6.97 -15.54
C TRP A 192 -1.54 -7.75 -15.69
N LYS A 193 -2.47 -7.25 -16.51
CA LYS A 193 -3.83 -7.75 -16.71
C LYS A 193 -4.78 -7.65 -15.50
N THR A 194 -4.41 -6.92 -14.46
CA THR A 194 -5.28 -6.65 -13.30
C THR A 194 -5.48 -5.15 -13.06
N GLU A 195 -5.04 -4.31 -13.97
CA GLU A 195 -5.05 -2.85 -13.90
C GLU A 195 -6.47 -2.30 -13.68
N ASN A 196 -7.48 -2.94 -14.29
CA ASN A 196 -8.90 -2.59 -14.15
C ASN A 196 -9.45 -2.61 -12.71
N TYR A 197 -8.70 -3.13 -11.75
CA TYR A 197 -9.08 -3.05 -10.34
C TYR A 197 -8.80 -1.67 -9.71
N TYR A 198 -8.04 -0.82 -10.40
CA TYR A 198 -7.63 0.51 -9.94
C TYR A 198 -8.32 1.58 -10.78
N SER A 199 -9.41 2.16 -10.26
CA SER A 199 -10.27 3.09 -11.02
C SER A 199 -9.70 4.48 -11.24
N LEU A 200 -8.63 4.83 -10.54
CA LEU A 200 -8.04 6.17 -10.55
C LEU A 200 -6.78 6.29 -11.42
N HIS A 201 -6.29 5.19 -11.98
CA HIS A 201 -5.06 5.16 -12.76
C HIS A 201 -5.20 4.23 -13.96
N ASP A 202 -5.04 4.78 -15.15
CA ASP A 202 -4.89 4.00 -16.39
C ASP A 202 -3.43 3.56 -16.52
N PHE A 203 -3.04 2.53 -15.75
CA PHE A 203 -1.69 1.96 -15.81
C PHE A 203 -1.67 0.93 -16.94
N ASP A 204 -1.12 1.28 -18.09
CA ASP A 204 -1.14 0.45 -19.29
C ASP A 204 0.19 -0.30 -19.53
N ARG A 205 0.26 -0.97 -20.69
CA ARG A 205 1.48 -1.71 -21.08
C ARG A 205 2.73 -0.82 -21.15
N GLU A 206 2.58 0.39 -21.64
CA GLU A 206 3.70 1.33 -21.80
C GLU A 206 4.20 1.78 -20.42
N ASP A 207 3.30 1.95 -19.44
CA ASP A 207 3.66 2.30 -18.08
C ASP A 207 4.43 1.18 -17.37
N HIS A 208 4.04 -0.09 -17.61
CA HIS A 208 4.81 -1.24 -17.10
C HIS A 208 6.25 -1.25 -17.65
N GLU A 209 6.41 -1.02 -18.95
CA GLU A 209 7.72 -0.96 -19.59
C GLU A 209 8.53 0.24 -19.09
N LYS A 210 7.94 1.44 -19.07
CA LYS A 210 8.57 2.67 -18.58
C LYS A 210 9.06 2.52 -17.15
N LEU A 211 8.22 1.95 -16.26
CA LEU A 211 8.60 1.68 -14.88
C LEU A 211 9.82 0.76 -14.80
N CYS A 212 9.82 -0.37 -15.53
CA CYS A 212 10.95 -1.28 -15.54
C CYS A 212 12.22 -0.62 -16.09
N MET A 213 12.11 0.19 -17.15
CA MET A 213 13.25 0.92 -17.72
C MET A 213 13.79 2.00 -16.77
N GLN A 214 12.91 2.70 -16.04
CA GLN A 214 13.35 3.65 -15.03
C GLN A 214 14.09 2.95 -13.89
N LEU A 215 13.52 1.87 -13.34
CA LEU A 215 14.12 1.09 -12.25
C LEU A 215 15.49 0.49 -12.63
N LYS A 216 15.71 0.21 -13.92
CA LYS A 216 17.00 -0.27 -14.43
C LYS A 216 18.11 0.77 -14.33
N ASN A 217 17.77 2.06 -14.30
CA ASN A 217 18.70 3.18 -14.39
C ASN A 217 18.87 3.97 -13.09
N ILE A 218 18.18 3.62 -11.99
CA ILE A 218 18.34 4.32 -10.72
C ILE A 218 19.66 4.03 -10.04
N GLU A 219 20.15 4.97 -9.25
CA GLU A 219 21.32 4.79 -8.38
C GLU A 219 20.98 4.01 -7.10
N GLY A 220 19.73 4.13 -6.65
CA GLY A 220 19.21 3.48 -5.48
C GLY A 220 18.98 1.98 -5.65
N ARG A 221 18.53 1.36 -4.60
CA ARG A 221 18.12 -0.05 -4.59
C ARG A 221 16.63 -0.18 -4.63
N PHE A 222 16.13 -1.23 -5.30
CA PHE A 222 14.71 -1.52 -5.31
C PHE A 222 14.38 -2.98 -5.09
N SER A 223 13.16 -3.23 -4.64
CA SER A 223 12.46 -4.48 -4.89
C SER A 223 11.10 -4.20 -5.54
N LEU A 224 10.84 -4.88 -6.64
CA LEU A 224 9.62 -4.82 -7.41
C LEU A 224 8.82 -6.09 -7.15
N SER A 225 7.62 -5.95 -6.58
CA SER A 225 6.64 -7.04 -6.45
C SER A 225 5.83 -7.17 -7.74
N TYR A 226 5.71 -8.41 -8.24
CA TYR A 226 4.97 -8.69 -9.47
C TYR A 226 4.43 -10.11 -9.53
N TYR A 227 3.58 -10.38 -10.53
CA TYR A 227 3.38 -11.73 -11.06
C TYR A 227 4.23 -11.90 -12.30
N ASP A 228 4.70 -13.15 -12.55
CA ASP A 228 5.48 -13.44 -13.73
C ASP A 228 4.63 -13.32 -15.01
N PHE A 229 5.18 -12.67 -16.04
CA PHE A 229 4.60 -12.53 -17.36
C PHE A 229 5.71 -12.44 -18.43
N GLU A 230 5.35 -12.75 -19.68
CA GLU A 230 6.28 -12.99 -20.78
C GLU A 230 7.33 -11.88 -21.00
N LEU A 231 6.93 -10.60 -20.96
CA LEU A 231 7.81 -9.46 -21.23
C LEU A 231 8.72 -9.07 -20.06
N LEU A 232 8.38 -9.51 -18.85
CA LEU A 232 9.10 -9.08 -17.65
C LEU A 232 10.58 -9.54 -17.67
N GLY A 233 10.82 -10.76 -18.18
CA GLY A 233 12.16 -11.29 -18.37
C GLY A 233 12.98 -10.59 -19.46
N GLU A 234 12.34 -9.90 -20.41
CA GLU A 234 13.00 -9.07 -21.41
C GLU A 234 13.40 -7.72 -20.78
N TRP A 235 12.54 -7.14 -19.96
CA TRP A 235 12.77 -5.85 -19.34
C TRP A 235 13.76 -5.92 -18.18
N LEU A 236 13.62 -6.92 -17.30
CA LEU A 236 14.45 -7.13 -16.10
C LEU A 236 15.00 -8.57 -16.05
N PRO A 237 15.95 -8.94 -16.93
CA PRO A 237 16.41 -10.34 -17.08
C PRO A 237 17.07 -10.90 -15.81
N GLU A 238 16.85 -12.18 -15.52
CA GLU A 238 17.46 -12.89 -14.38
C GLU A 238 19.00 -12.93 -14.43
N SER A 239 19.61 -12.66 -15.57
CA SER A 239 21.06 -12.53 -15.71
C SER A 239 21.64 -11.26 -15.06
N GLU A 240 20.82 -10.21 -14.94
CA GLU A 240 21.19 -8.91 -14.39
C GLU A 240 20.57 -8.63 -13.01
N PHE A 241 19.35 -9.15 -12.80
CA PHE A 241 18.54 -8.90 -11.60
C PHE A 241 18.39 -10.15 -10.74
N THR A 242 18.25 -9.96 -9.45
CA THR A 242 17.94 -11.04 -8.51
C THR A 242 16.43 -11.27 -8.43
N TRP A 243 15.98 -12.44 -8.82
CA TRP A 243 14.58 -12.86 -8.77
C TRP A 243 14.37 -13.87 -7.65
N VAL A 244 13.39 -13.62 -6.80
CA VAL A 244 12.94 -14.58 -5.78
C VAL A 244 11.45 -14.79 -5.87
N ARG A 245 11.00 -16.03 -5.73
CA ARG A 245 9.61 -16.45 -5.89
C ARG A 245 9.08 -17.03 -4.59
N LYS A 246 7.81 -16.76 -4.28
CA LYS A 246 7.13 -17.33 -3.13
C LYS A 246 5.71 -17.74 -3.46
N GLU A 247 5.40 -19.00 -3.28
CA GLU A 247 4.02 -19.47 -3.34
C GLU A 247 3.19 -18.97 -2.15
N PHE A 248 1.95 -18.60 -2.42
CA PHE A 248 0.97 -18.24 -1.39
C PHE A 248 -0.43 -18.73 -1.76
N VAL A 249 -1.30 -18.85 -0.74
CA VAL A 249 -2.70 -19.23 -0.94
C VAL A 249 -3.54 -17.97 -1.13
N LYS A 250 -4.24 -17.88 -2.29
CA LYS A 250 -5.16 -16.78 -2.57
C LYS A 250 -6.38 -16.84 -1.65
N ALA A 251 -6.65 -15.76 -0.91
CA ALA A 251 -7.71 -15.73 0.11
C ALA A 251 -9.15 -15.84 -0.44
N ALA A 252 -9.36 -15.57 -1.73
CA ALA A 252 -10.70 -15.49 -2.35
C ALA A 252 -11.32 -16.84 -2.76
N SER A 253 -10.66 -17.96 -2.55
CA SER A 253 -11.12 -19.27 -3.02
C SER A 253 -11.57 -20.26 -1.92
N ALA A 254 -11.94 -19.78 -0.76
CA ALA A 254 -12.44 -20.63 0.32
C ALA A 254 -13.90 -21.08 0.08
N ARG A 255 -14.18 -21.77 -1.02
CA ARG A 255 -15.28 -22.75 -1.06
C ARG A 255 -14.75 -24.06 -0.48
N LYS A 256 -15.50 -24.64 0.45
CA LYS A 256 -15.08 -25.81 1.27
C LYS A 256 -14.62 -27.05 0.50
N ASP A 257 -14.83 -27.12 -0.81
CA ASP A 257 -14.59 -28.30 -1.65
C ASP A 257 -13.75 -28.05 -2.92
N THR A 258 -13.05 -26.91 -3.04
CA THR A 258 -12.19 -26.66 -4.19
C THR A 258 -10.72 -26.59 -3.76
N LYS A 259 -9.80 -27.19 -4.57
CA LYS A 259 -8.36 -27.01 -4.40
C LYS A 259 -8.04 -25.53 -4.21
N GLN A 260 -7.33 -25.21 -3.11
CA GLN A 260 -6.92 -23.84 -2.83
C GLN A 260 -6.11 -23.31 -4.02
N ASN A 261 -6.59 -22.23 -4.66
CA ASN A 261 -5.84 -21.59 -5.73
C ASN A 261 -4.58 -20.98 -5.13
N LYS A 262 -3.44 -21.51 -5.54
CA LYS A 262 -2.13 -20.94 -5.23
C LYS A 262 -1.84 -19.79 -6.17
N GLY A 263 -1.17 -18.78 -5.66
CA GLY A 263 -0.51 -17.74 -6.43
C GLY A 263 0.98 -17.79 -6.15
N GLU A 264 1.76 -17.21 -7.03
CA GLU A 264 3.17 -17.02 -6.85
C GLU A 264 3.45 -15.51 -6.83
N GLU A 265 4.13 -15.04 -5.80
CA GLU A 265 4.64 -13.68 -5.71
C GLU A 265 6.09 -13.70 -6.18
N LEU A 266 6.42 -12.79 -7.07
CA LEU A 266 7.74 -12.55 -7.57
C LEU A 266 8.28 -11.25 -6.97
N LEU A 267 9.52 -11.28 -6.50
CA LEU A 267 10.24 -10.08 -6.03
C LEU A 267 11.53 -9.97 -6.84
N ILE A 268 11.68 -8.87 -7.59
CA ILE A 268 12.84 -8.56 -8.44
C ILE A 268 13.64 -7.44 -7.78
N MET A 269 14.97 -7.59 -7.74
CA MET A 269 15.87 -6.66 -7.07
C MET A 269 17.09 -6.36 -7.95
N ASN A 270 17.64 -5.13 -7.89
CA ASN A 270 18.85 -4.73 -8.59
C ASN A 270 20.14 -4.96 -7.79
N TYR A 271 20.08 -5.74 -6.71
CA TYR A 271 21.24 -6.08 -5.88
C TYR A 271 21.30 -7.59 -5.60
N LYS A 272 22.50 -8.07 -5.35
CA LYS A 272 22.74 -9.48 -5.00
C LYS A 272 22.47 -9.70 -3.51
N LEU A 273 21.86 -10.82 -3.18
CA LEU A 273 21.66 -11.23 -1.80
C LEU A 273 23.00 -11.75 -1.25
N ASN A 274 23.51 -11.09 -0.21
CA ASN A 274 24.59 -11.67 0.55
C ASN A 274 24.06 -12.92 1.25
N ARG A 275 24.65 -14.09 0.96
CA ARG A 275 24.28 -15.39 1.56
C ARG A 275 24.66 -15.43 3.03
N PHE A 276 23.94 -14.67 3.87
CA PHE A 276 23.98 -14.80 5.33
C PHE A 276 22.53 -14.69 5.83
N PHE A 277 21.79 -15.78 5.63
CA PHE A 277 20.55 -16.09 6.33
C PHE A 277 20.71 -17.46 6.99
#